data_fc29bb4dc0f8fd2fbb9b1994d97edf90
#
_entry.id   fc29bb4dc0f8fd2fbb9b1994d97edf90
#
_cell.length_a   1.000
_cell.length_b   1.000
_cell.length_c   1.000
_cell.angle_alpha   90.00
_cell.angle_beta   90.00
_cell.angle_gamma   90.00
#
_symmetry.space_group_name_H-M   'P 1'
#
loop_
_entity.id
_entity.type
_entity.pdbx_description
1 polymer ?
#
loop_
_entity_poly.entity_id
_entity_poly.type
_entity_poly.pdbx_seq_one_letter_code
_entity_poly.pdbx_strand_id
1 'polypeptide(L)'
;MELDSVLEDVLRSRGQGNLMLKPKQKEALQSIVFKGQDCLIVPPTGYGKSLIYQMLLSLFDKISARNLSSKDKSFVIVVSLLNALIDDQINKLKSAGVNCTSLRVCGDEVDGAFEEKILEDLQARKVELIFTHPEVAVSNRRCRDLFLSAYYQKNVRAVVFDEAHCIIEW
;
A
#
# COMPACT_ATOMS: atom_id res chain seq x y z
N MET A 1 8.30 -5.49 21.44
CA MET A 1 6.85 -5.25 21.21
C MET A 1 6.34 -6.43 20.40
N GLU A 2 5.35 -7.14 20.89
CA GLU A 2 4.83 -8.31 20.18
C GLU A 2 3.83 -7.90 19.10
N LEU A 3 3.97 -8.48 17.92
CA LEU A 3 3.06 -8.26 16.79
C LEU A 3 1.60 -8.45 17.20
N ASP A 4 1.29 -9.49 17.97
CA ASP A 4 -0.08 -9.84 18.30
C ASP A 4 -0.81 -8.72 19.06
N SER A 5 -0.16 -8.02 20.00
CA SER A 5 -0.81 -6.92 20.72
C SER A 5 -1.11 -5.69 19.83
N VAL A 6 -0.21 -5.38 18.90
CA VAL A 6 -0.43 -4.28 17.96
C VAL A 6 -1.48 -4.66 16.91
N LEU A 7 -1.45 -5.90 16.47
CA LEU A 7 -2.38 -6.45 15.50
C LEU A 7 -3.81 -6.48 16.04
N GLU A 8 -4.01 -6.92 17.27
CA GLU A 8 -5.32 -6.89 17.93
C GLU A 8 -5.89 -5.47 18.01
N ASP A 9 -5.07 -4.50 18.39
CA ASP A 9 -5.46 -3.10 18.43
C ASP A 9 -5.88 -2.59 17.04
N VAL A 10 -5.10 -2.92 16.00
CA VAL A 10 -5.40 -2.52 14.62
C VAL A 10 -6.69 -3.19 14.12
N LEU A 11 -6.86 -4.49 14.32
CA LEU A 11 -8.05 -5.21 13.91
C LEU A 11 -9.30 -4.68 14.62
N ARG A 12 -9.20 -4.37 15.91
CA ARG A 12 -10.29 -3.80 16.68
C ARG A 12 -10.67 -2.41 16.17
N SER A 13 -9.69 -1.55 15.89
CA SER A 13 -9.92 -0.20 15.38
C SER A 13 -10.55 -0.18 13.98
N ARG A 14 -10.34 -1.24 13.19
CA ARG A 14 -10.94 -1.42 11.87
C ARG A 14 -12.31 -2.12 11.89
N GLY A 15 -12.86 -2.42 13.08
CA GLY A 15 -14.10 -3.20 13.20
C GLY A 15 -13.95 -4.66 12.76
N GLN A 16 -12.74 -5.16 12.66
CA GLN A 16 -12.38 -6.51 12.19
C GLN A 16 -11.85 -7.40 13.34
N GLY A 17 -12.26 -7.14 14.56
CA GLY A 17 -11.76 -7.84 15.76
C GLY A 17 -11.89 -9.38 15.72
N ASN A 18 -12.79 -9.91 14.91
CA ASN A 18 -12.96 -11.36 14.71
C ASN A 18 -12.09 -11.94 13.57
N LEU A 19 -11.32 -11.10 12.86
CA LEU A 19 -10.48 -11.55 11.76
C LEU A 19 -9.24 -12.25 12.32
N MET A 20 -9.08 -13.51 11.98
CA MET A 20 -7.87 -14.26 12.31
C MET A 20 -6.93 -14.28 11.10
N LEU A 21 -5.74 -13.73 11.28
CA LEU A 21 -4.70 -13.83 10.25
C LEU A 21 -4.15 -15.26 10.18
N LYS A 22 -3.94 -15.71 8.97
CA LYS A 22 -3.28 -17.00 8.69
C LYS A 22 -1.80 -16.94 9.09
N PRO A 23 -1.17 -18.08 9.44
CA PRO A 23 0.22 -18.10 9.92
C PRO A 23 1.21 -17.35 9.04
N LYS A 24 1.19 -17.60 7.72
CA LYS A 24 2.09 -16.92 6.76
C LYS A 24 1.81 -15.41 6.61
N GLN A 25 0.57 -14.97 6.84
CA GLN A 25 0.25 -13.53 6.85
C GLN A 25 0.88 -12.87 8.08
N LYS A 26 0.78 -13.48 9.25
CA LYS A 26 1.44 -12.99 10.48
C LYS A 26 2.96 -12.96 10.34
N GLU A 27 3.55 -14.03 9.83
CA GLU A 27 4.99 -14.15 9.60
C GLU A 27 5.51 -13.03 8.68
N ALA A 28 4.82 -12.78 7.57
CA ALA A 28 5.15 -11.72 6.63
C ALA A 28 5.07 -10.34 7.30
N LEU A 29 3.97 -10.04 8.00
CA LEU A 29 3.82 -8.78 8.71
C LEU A 29 4.88 -8.59 9.79
N GLN A 30 5.25 -9.65 10.51
CA GLN A 30 6.31 -9.61 11.50
C GLN A 30 7.67 -9.30 10.86
N SER A 31 7.98 -9.93 9.74
CA SER A 31 9.25 -9.73 9.04
C SER A 31 9.36 -8.31 8.49
N ILE A 32 8.32 -7.81 7.85
CA ILE A 32 8.32 -6.48 7.23
C ILE A 32 8.32 -5.39 8.32
N VAL A 33 7.38 -5.46 9.27
CA VAL A 33 7.10 -4.33 10.17
C VAL A 33 8.09 -4.27 11.35
N PHE A 34 8.47 -5.41 11.90
CA PHE A 34 9.30 -5.45 13.11
C PHE A 34 10.76 -5.79 12.87
N LYS A 35 11.07 -6.53 11.80
CA LYS A 35 12.45 -6.86 11.45
C LYS A 35 13.02 -5.97 10.34
N GLY A 36 12.16 -5.20 9.63
CA GLY A 36 12.58 -4.37 8.51
C GLY A 36 13.16 -5.19 7.34
N GLN A 37 12.66 -6.40 7.14
CA GLN A 37 13.17 -7.33 6.12
C GLN A 37 12.25 -7.36 4.90
N ASP A 38 12.84 -7.45 3.73
CA ASP A 38 12.11 -7.79 2.51
C ASP A 38 11.53 -9.20 2.61
N CYS A 39 10.34 -9.40 2.03
CA CYS A 39 9.61 -10.65 2.18
C CYS A 39 9.03 -11.10 0.84
N LEU A 40 9.39 -12.29 0.40
CA LEU A 40 8.74 -12.97 -0.72
C LEU A 40 7.68 -13.93 -0.19
N ILE A 41 6.43 -13.70 -0.60
CA ILE A 41 5.29 -14.47 -0.12
C ILE A 41 4.67 -15.22 -1.30
N VAL A 42 4.73 -16.54 -1.28
CA VAL A 42 4.19 -17.42 -2.33
C VAL A 42 3.09 -18.32 -1.74
N PRO A 43 1.95 -17.78 -1.35
CA PRO A 43 0.82 -18.58 -0.89
C PRO A 43 -0.09 -18.97 -2.06
N PRO A 44 -0.93 -20.00 -1.90
CA PRO A 44 -1.90 -20.38 -2.92
C PRO A 44 -2.92 -19.26 -3.17
N THR A 45 -3.58 -19.33 -4.33
CA THR A 45 -4.70 -18.43 -4.67
C THR A 45 -5.78 -18.48 -3.59
N GLY A 46 -6.39 -17.35 -3.30
CA GLY A 46 -7.41 -17.26 -2.24
C GLY A 46 -6.85 -17.24 -0.80
N TYR A 47 -5.53 -17.27 -0.61
CA TYR A 47 -4.93 -17.21 0.72
C TYR A 47 -5.13 -15.86 1.43
N GLY A 48 -5.47 -14.80 0.68
CA GLY A 48 -5.64 -13.45 1.20
C GLY A 48 -4.35 -12.63 1.20
N LYS A 49 -3.57 -12.73 0.12
CA LYS A 49 -2.33 -11.92 -0.08
C LYS A 49 -2.57 -10.44 0.11
N SER A 50 -3.66 -9.92 -0.46
CA SER A 50 -4.00 -8.49 -0.41
C SER A 50 -4.19 -7.97 1.03
N LEU A 51 -4.63 -8.83 1.95
CA LEU A 51 -4.80 -8.44 3.34
C LEU A 51 -3.47 -8.01 3.98
N ILE A 52 -2.35 -8.55 3.53
CA ILE A 52 -1.03 -8.23 4.08
C ILE A 52 -0.72 -6.75 3.87
N TYR A 53 -0.75 -6.25 2.62
CA TYR A 53 -0.42 -4.85 2.36
C TYR A 53 -1.49 -3.88 2.88
N GLN A 54 -2.75 -4.32 2.98
CA GLN A 54 -3.80 -3.54 3.62
C GLN A 54 -3.56 -3.34 5.12
N MET A 55 -2.96 -4.33 5.78
CA MET A 55 -2.62 -4.24 7.21
C MET A 55 -1.36 -3.43 7.46
N LEU A 56 -0.41 -3.37 6.49
CA LEU A 56 0.86 -2.66 6.66
C LEU A 56 0.67 -1.20 7.06
N LEU A 57 -0.22 -0.46 6.37
CA LEU A 57 -0.50 0.95 6.70
C LEU A 57 -0.88 1.13 8.17
N SER A 58 -1.91 0.41 8.59
CA SER A 58 -2.44 0.53 9.95
C SER A 58 -1.42 0.12 11.01
N LEU A 59 -0.58 -0.88 10.70
CA LEU A 59 0.49 -1.30 11.60
C LEU A 59 1.59 -0.24 11.69
N PHE A 60 2.06 0.29 10.57
CA PHE A 60 3.09 1.33 10.56
C PHE A 60 2.61 2.59 11.27
N ASP A 61 1.38 3.04 11.02
CA ASP A 61 0.82 4.21 11.69
C ASP A 61 0.67 3.99 13.19
N LYS A 62 0.21 2.80 13.61
CA LYS A 62 0.07 2.48 15.03
C LYS A 62 1.42 2.46 15.75
N ILE A 63 2.45 1.92 15.11
CA ILE A 63 3.80 1.88 15.66
C ILE A 63 4.41 3.28 15.69
N SER A 64 4.25 4.06 14.63
CA SER A 64 4.74 5.45 14.55
C SER A 64 4.08 6.32 15.60
N ALA A 65 2.78 6.19 15.83
CA ALA A 65 2.05 6.91 16.86
C ALA A 65 2.51 6.58 18.29
N ARG A 66 3.00 5.35 18.52
CA ARG A 66 3.55 4.96 19.83
C ARG A 66 4.97 5.46 20.06
N ASN A 67 5.75 5.60 19.01
CA ASN A 67 7.19 5.84 19.14
C ASN A 67 7.59 7.32 19.09
N LEU A 68 6.79 8.20 18.49
CA LEU A 68 7.13 9.62 18.39
C LEU A 68 5.94 10.47 17.93
N SER A 69 5.95 11.73 18.34
CA SER A 69 5.16 12.89 17.94
C SER A 69 5.16 13.23 16.42
N SER A 70 5.50 12.34 15.52
CA SER A 70 5.44 12.60 14.09
C SER A 70 4.00 12.48 13.60
N LYS A 71 3.45 13.59 13.12
CA LYS A 71 2.16 13.66 12.41
C LYS A 71 2.25 13.20 10.95
N ASP A 72 3.42 12.73 10.53
CA ASP A 72 3.64 12.27 9.17
C ASP A 72 2.94 10.92 8.95
N LYS A 73 2.14 10.84 7.90
CA LYS A 73 1.44 9.61 7.51
C LYS A 73 2.37 8.66 6.78
N SER A 74 2.17 7.37 7.02
CA SER A 74 2.85 6.32 6.29
C SER A 74 2.22 6.12 4.91
N PHE A 75 3.04 5.75 3.91
CA PHE A 75 2.59 5.40 2.57
C PHE A 75 3.00 3.97 2.23
N VAL A 76 2.10 3.28 1.52
CA VAL A 76 2.39 2.00 0.90
C VAL A 76 2.10 2.11 -0.60
N ILE A 77 3.06 1.69 -1.42
CA ILE A 77 2.91 1.65 -2.87
C ILE A 77 2.71 0.20 -3.26
N VAL A 78 1.66 -0.07 -4.02
CA VAL A 78 1.36 -1.41 -4.57
C VAL A 78 1.53 -1.36 -6.08
N VAL A 79 2.52 -2.05 -6.57
CA VAL A 79 2.76 -2.22 -8.00
C VAL A 79 1.99 -3.45 -8.46
N SER A 80 1.06 -3.25 -9.38
CA SER A 80 0.22 -4.31 -9.93
C SER A 80 0.00 -4.11 -11.43
N LEU A 81 -0.11 -5.20 -12.16
CA LEU A 81 -0.23 -5.19 -13.63
C LEU A 81 -1.67 -5.24 -14.13
N LEU A 82 -2.61 -5.67 -13.31
CA LEU A 82 -3.98 -5.93 -13.75
C LEU A 82 -4.95 -4.86 -13.28
N ASN A 83 -5.38 -3.99 -14.21
CA ASN A 83 -6.31 -2.89 -13.92
C ASN A 83 -7.59 -3.35 -13.22
N ALA A 84 -8.20 -4.43 -13.68
CA ALA A 84 -9.43 -4.95 -13.09
C ALA A 84 -9.26 -5.34 -11.59
N LEU A 85 -8.10 -5.90 -11.24
CA LEU A 85 -7.77 -6.22 -9.84
C LEU A 85 -7.56 -4.95 -9.02
N ILE A 86 -6.90 -3.95 -9.59
CA ILE A 86 -6.69 -2.66 -8.93
C ILE A 86 -8.03 -2.01 -8.61
N ASP A 87 -8.97 -1.97 -9.56
CA ASP A 87 -10.29 -1.36 -9.36
C ASP A 87 -11.10 -2.06 -8.25
N ASP A 88 -11.12 -3.39 -8.27
CA ASP A 88 -11.79 -4.18 -7.24
C ASP A 88 -11.19 -3.94 -5.85
N GLN A 89 -9.86 -3.89 -5.75
CA GLN A 89 -9.16 -3.59 -4.50
C GLN A 89 -9.46 -2.17 -4.00
N ILE A 90 -9.39 -1.18 -4.88
CA ILE A 90 -9.67 0.23 -4.52
C ILE A 90 -11.10 0.38 -4.02
N ASN A 91 -12.08 -0.21 -4.70
CA ASN A 91 -13.48 -0.12 -4.29
C ASN A 91 -13.70 -0.73 -2.90
N LYS A 92 -13.12 -1.91 -2.64
CA LYS A 92 -13.18 -2.57 -1.32
C LYS A 92 -12.50 -1.74 -0.23
N LEU A 93 -11.34 -1.16 -0.53
CA LEU A 93 -10.59 -0.35 0.43
C LEU A 93 -11.28 0.96 0.76
N LYS A 94 -11.82 1.66 -0.25
CA LYS A 94 -12.60 2.88 -0.04
C LYS A 94 -13.84 2.62 0.79
N SER A 95 -14.53 1.50 0.54
CA SER A 95 -15.68 1.07 1.36
C SER A 95 -15.30 0.79 2.82
N ALA A 96 -14.04 0.41 3.06
CA ALA A 96 -13.48 0.21 4.40
C ALA A 96 -12.85 1.49 5.00
N GLY A 97 -13.03 2.66 4.36
CA GLY A 97 -12.52 3.94 4.86
C GLY A 97 -11.03 4.18 4.64
N VAL A 98 -10.38 3.39 3.78
CA VAL A 98 -8.96 3.57 3.46
C VAL A 98 -8.80 4.59 2.33
N ASN A 99 -7.95 5.58 2.52
CA ASN A 99 -7.63 6.59 1.52
C ASN A 99 -6.65 6.02 0.49
N CYS A 100 -7.19 5.52 -0.61
CA CYS A 100 -6.40 4.91 -1.67
C CYS A 100 -6.72 5.47 -3.05
N THR A 101 -5.74 5.42 -3.94
CA THR A 101 -5.86 5.81 -5.36
C THR A 101 -5.05 4.92 -6.27
N SER A 102 -5.25 5.06 -7.59
CA SER A 102 -4.39 4.43 -8.58
C SER A 102 -3.78 5.47 -9.51
N LEU A 103 -2.51 5.27 -9.83
CA LEU A 103 -1.80 5.95 -10.88
C LEU A 103 -1.72 5.01 -12.08
N ARG A 104 -2.29 5.42 -13.21
CA ARG A 104 -2.36 4.61 -14.44
C ARG A 104 -1.83 5.40 -15.63
N VAL A 105 -1.41 4.70 -16.66
CA VAL A 105 -1.21 5.32 -17.96
C VAL A 105 -2.60 5.67 -18.48
N CYS A 106 -2.92 6.95 -18.60
CA CYS A 106 -4.07 7.38 -19.35
C CYS A 106 -3.70 7.35 -20.82
N GLY A 107 -4.49 6.61 -21.64
CA GLY A 107 -4.33 6.64 -23.10
C GLY A 107 -4.61 8.03 -23.63
N ASP A 108 -4.03 8.30 -24.75
CA ASP A 108 -3.67 9.54 -25.43
C ASP A 108 -4.56 10.78 -25.36
N GLU A 109 -5.70 10.91 -24.72
CA GLU A 109 -6.46 12.18 -24.83
C GLU A 109 -7.48 12.54 -23.73
N VAL A 110 -7.78 11.72 -22.74
CA VAL A 110 -9.03 12.00 -21.99
C VAL A 110 -8.89 12.47 -20.55
N ASP A 111 -7.75 12.31 -19.85
CA ASP A 111 -7.77 12.51 -18.40
C ASP A 111 -6.57 13.25 -17.78
N GLY A 112 -5.99 14.22 -18.46
CA GLY A 112 -4.99 15.10 -17.83
C GLY A 112 -5.50 15.77 -16.55
N ALA A 113 -6.78 16.15 -16.51
CA ALA A 113 -7.39 16.74 -15.32
C ALA A 113 -7.56 15.73 -14.17
N PHE A 114 -7.85 14.46 -14.48
CA PHE A 114 -7.96 13.41 -13.46
C PHE A 114 -6.60 13.05 -12.88
N GLU A 115 -5.59 12.93 -13.73
CA GLU A 115 -4.21 12.70 -13.29
C GLU A 115 -3.69 13.86 -12.45
N GLU A 116 -3.97 15.08 -12.82
CA GLU A 116 -3.57 16.29 -12.08
C GLU A 116 -4.20 16.32 -10.70
N LYS A 117 -5.49 16.02 -10.59
CA LYS A 117 -6.17 15.92 -9.30
C LYS A 117 -5.59 14.83 -8.40
N ILE A 118 -5.24 13.66 -8.95
CA ILE A 118 -4.60 12.60 -8.18
C ILE A 118 -3.23 13.07 -7.66
N LEU A 119 -2.44 13.71 -8.51
CA LEU A 119 -1.14 14.24 -8.12
C LEU A 119 -1.27 15.33 -7.04
N GLU A 120 -2.27 16.20 -7.15
CA GLU A 120 -2.59 17.18 -6.10
C GLU A 120 -2.95 16.50 -4.77
N ASP A 121 -3.80 15.48 -4.80
CA ASP A 121 -4.19 14.73 -3.59
C ASP A 121 -3.00 13.98 -2.96
N LEU A 122 -2.09 13.47 -3.78
CA LEU A 122 -0.83 12.87 -3.32
C LEU A 122 0.10 13.92 -2.70
N GLN A 123 0.26 15.08 -3.33
CA GLN A 123 1.04 16.20 -2.81
C GLN A 123 0.42 16.77 -1.51
N ALA A 124 -0.91 16.81 -1.45
CA ALA A 124 -1.66 17.23 -0.27
C ALA A 124 -1.68 16.15 0.85
N ARG A 125 -1.01 15.01 0.66
CA ARG A 125 -0.89 13.92 1.65
C ARG A 125 -2.23 13.31 2.07
N LYS A 126 -3.21 13.32 1.18
CA LYS A 126 -4.55 12.78 1.44
C LYS A 126 -4.64 11.27 1.22
N VAL A 127 -3.73 10.71 0.43
CA VAL A 127 -3.71 9.30 0.03
C VAL A 127 -2.62 8.56 0.79
N GLU A 128 -2.90 7.36 1.25
CA GLU A 128 -2.01 6.53 2.07
C GLU A 128 -1.60 5.24 1.35
N LEU A 129 -2.46 4.73 0.46
CA LEU A 129 -2.22 3.52 -0.33
C LEU A 129 -2.32 3.85 -1.82
N ILE A 130 -1.24 3.64 -2.55
CA ILE A 130 -1.11 4.02 -3.96
C ILE A 130 -0.93 2.75 -4.79
N PHE A 131 -1.89 2.47 -5.66
CA PHE A 131 -1.73 1.44 -6.68
C PHE A 131 -1.12 2.06 -7.94
N THR A 132 -0.17 1.40 -8.55
CA THR A 132 0.46 1.88 -9.78
C THR A 132 0.89 0.74 -10.68
N HIS A 133 0.96 1.03 -11.97
CA HIS A 133 1.68 0.17 -12.92
C HIS A 133 3.17 0.48 -12.86
N PRO A 134 4.04 -0.50 -13.11
CA PRO A 134 5.49 -0.28 -13.11
C PRO A 134 5.90 0.79 -14.13
N GLU A 135 5.29 0.79 -15.33
CA GLU A 135 5.57 1.80 -16.35
C GLU A 135 5.25 3.22 -15.86
N VAL A 136 4.15 3.40 -15.14
CA VAL A 136 3.78 4.72 -14.62
C VAL A 136 4.79 5.19 -13.59
N ALA A 137 5.18 4.30 -12.68
CA ALA A 137 6.13 4.63 -11.63
C ALA A 137 7.50 5.06 -12.19
N VAL A 138 7.93 4.46 -13.30
CA VAL A 138 9.25 4.67 -13.89
C VAL A 138 9.23 5.72 -15.02
N SER A 139 8.24 5.64 -15.92
CA SER A 139 8.22 6.43 -17.16
C SER A 139 7.51 7.78 -17.01
N ASN A 140 6.51 7.90 -16.13
CA ASN A 140 5.86 9.17 -15.89
C ASN A 140 6.75 10.06 -15.00
N ARG A 141 7.27 11.16 -15.62
CA ARG A 141 8.21 12.06 -14.94
C ARG A 141 7.63 12.65 -13.66
N ARG A 142 6.36 13.09 -13.66
CA ARG A 142 5.72 13.71 -12.49
C ARG A 142 5.58 12.70 -11.33
N CYS A 143 5.16 11.47 -11.63
CA CYS A 143 5.06 10.41 -10.64
C CYS A 143 6.43 10.06 -10.06
N ARG A 144 7.43 9.93 -10.92
CA ARG A 144 8.80 9.66 -10.51
C ARG A 144 9.35 10.76 -9.61
N ASP A 145 9.21 12.02 -10.01
CA ASP A 145 9.71 13.16 -9.23
C ASP A 145 9.00 13.25 -7.87
N LEU A 146 7.69 12.91 -7.82
CA LEU A 146 6.94 12.83 -6.59
C LEU A 146 7.48 11.73 -5.67
N PHE A 147 7.64 10.50 -6.17
CA PHE A 147 8.16 9.38 -5.38
C PHE A 147 9.61 9.57 -4.92
N LEU A 148 10.42 10.30 -5.70
CA LEU A 148 11.78 10.66 -5.34
C LEU A 148 11.87 11.88 -4.43
N SER A 149 10.77 12.58 -4.18
CA SER A 149 10.78 13.72 -3.26
C SER A 149 11.15 13.30 -1.83
N ALA A 150 11.83 14.16 -1.10
CA ALA A 150 12.28 13.89 0.26
C ALA A 150 11.14 13.46 1.19
N TYR A 151 9.93 13.98 0.98
CA TYR A 151 8.77 13.61 1.77
C TYR A 151 8.35 12.15 1.55
N TYR A 152 8.19 11.71 0.30
CA TYR A 152 7.83 10.33 -0.01
C TYR A 152 8.93 9.36 0.39
N GLN A 153 10.19 9.68 0.11
CA GLN A 153 11.33 8.85 0.50
C GLN A 153 11.39 8.61 2.02
N LYS A 154 11.02 9.61 2.82
CA LYS A 154 10.96 9.49 4.27
C LYS A 154 9.77 8.65 4.76
N ASN A 155 8.64 8.71 4.07
CA ASN A 155 7.35 8.23 4.59
C ASN A 155 6.81 6.99 3.85
N VAL A 156 7.38 6.58 2.73
CA VAL A 156 7.12 5.28 2.10
C VAL A 156 7.67 4.19 3.01
N ARG A 157 6.77 3.32 3.50
CA ARG A 157 7.12 2.25 4.43
C ARG A 157 7.25 0.90 3.76
N ALA A 158 6.56 0.70 2.64
CA ALA A 158 6.69 -0.52 1.87
C ALA A 158 6.36 -0.27 0.39
N VAL A 159 7.04 -1.00 -0.48
CA VAL A 159 6.69 -1.17 -1.87
C VAL A 159 6.34 -2.64 -2.06
N VAL A 160 5.12 -2.89 -2.51
CA VAL A 160 4.58 -4.24 -2.68
C VAL A 160 4.42 -4.53 -4.17
N PHE A 161 4.95 -5.65 -4.62
CA PHE A 161 4.73 -6.16 -5.96
C PHE A 161 3.67 -7.26 -5.88
N ASP A 162 2.44 -6.94 -6.33
CA ASP A 162 1.38 -7.93 -6.42
C ASP A 162 1.51 -8.68 -7.73
N GLU A 163 1.23 -9.99 -7.71
CA GLU A 163 1.45 -10.90 -8.84
C GLU A 163 2.89 -10.86 -9.39
N ALA A 164 3.87 -10.92 -8.48
CA ALA A 164 5.30 -10.80 -8.79
C ALA A 164 5.82 -11.79 -9.84
N HIS A 165 5.09 -12.88 -10.11
CA HIS A 165 5.43 -13.83 -11.19
C HIS A 165 5.39 -13.17 -12.57
N CYS A 166 4.59 -12.15 -12.77
CA CYS A 166 4.53 -11.42 -14.04
C CYS A 166 5.79 -10.57 -14.31
N ILE A 167 6.65 -10.32 -13.30
CA ILE A 167 7.90 -9.57 -13.50
C ILE A 167 8.90 -10.33 -14.37
N ILE A 168 8.80 -11.66 -14.40
CA ILE A 168 9.71 -12.53 -15.19
C ILE A 168 9.40 -12.42 -16.70
N GLU A 169 8.22 -11.96 -17.06
CA GLU A 169 7.76 -11.82 -18.46
C GLU A 169 8.09 -10.42 -19.06
N TRP A 170 8.84 -9.60 -18.33
CA TRP A 170 9.22 -8.24 -18.67
C TRP A 170 10.72 -8.20 -19.12
#